data_9fbcaf3fd9ca2f4d982773f25df778e4
#
_entry.id   9fbcaf3fd9ca2f4d982773f25df778e4
#
_cell.length_a   1.000
_cell.length_b   1.000
_cell.length_c   1.000
_cell.angle_alpha   90.00
_cell.angle_beta   90.00
_cell.angle_gamma   90.00
#
_symmetry.space_group_name_H-M   'P 1'
#
loop_
_entity.id
_entity.type
_entity.pdbx_description
1 polymer ?
#
loop_
_entity_poly.entity_id
_entity_poly.type
_entity_poly.pdbx_seq_one_letter_code
_entity_poly.pdbx_strand_id
1 'polypeptide(L)'
;MTLHDARGESLSTEQSAVLAIYEQSLDLFNSLRMDPVAALQPALEMDPDFISGHLLMAGLMLSAIDAQVLPQARDSLAAAAASRHVPAARERSLLAALRPWAEGDMGRSNELLGRHLIDHPRDLFALQLTHMADLVLGQPTLLRDRIGRALAHWSPADPGYGYVLGMHAFGLEECNEYARALQAAEAALDRNPADAWAVHALAHVHEMQGSAEDGIRWLTQGNTHWQQDNMLAVHNWWHLALQYLRAGDIDAVLAVYDRAIAPHAGSMALDLLDGSALLWRLELRGTEVGEARWQALAARWREWARPGWSTFNDTHALLAQIGSGSQEGIQAMASAMAAVPADDAPAPWWRQARATASAMCAFGEGRYGDCAQQLLPLLHHELGYGGSQAQRSLLHLTAMEAARRAGDCAMYEALRSESAARLPAQGDAPPARRPPQQAALRAA
;
A
#
# COMPACT_ATOMS: atom_id res chain seq x y z
N MET A 1 10.83 33.77 -16.45
CA MET A 1 11.08 33.63 -14.98
C MET A 1 10.72 32.24 -14.57
N THR A 2 11.59 31.52 -13.87
CA THR A 2 11.30 30.21 -13.31
C THR A 2 10.12 30.31 -12.34
N LEU A 3 9.07 29.53 -12.53
CA LEU A 3 7.93 29.47 -11.62
C LEU A 3 8.27 28.62 -10.39
N HIS A 4 7.50 28.81 -9.33
CA HIS A 4 7.58 28.01 -8.13
C HIS A 4 6.20 27.36 -7.88
N ASP A 5 6.21 26.16 -7.36
CA ASP A 5 4.99 25.51 -6.92
C ASP A 5 4.42 26.18 -5.64
N ALA A 6 3.25 25.75 -5.21
CA ALA A 6 2.58 26.34 -4.04
C ALA A 6 3.37 26.15 -2.72
N ARG A 7 4.41 25.33 -2.70
CA ARG A 7 5.29 25.07 -1.53
C ARG A 7 6.65 25.75 -1.68
N GLY A 8 6.85 26.48 -2.79
CA GLY A 8 8.06 27.27 -3.05
C GLY A 8 9.17 26.51 -3.77
N GLU A 9 8.93 25.29 -4.24
CA GLU A 9 9.90 24.52 -5.03
C GLU A 9 9.95 25.03 -6.48
N SER A 10 11.17 25.17 -7.03
CA SER A 10 11.39 25.69 -8.38
C SER A 10 11.03 24.64 -9.44
N LEU A 11 10.34 25.08 -10.49
CA LEU A 11 9.91 24.25 -11.62
C LEU A 11 10.48 24.78 -12.94
N SER A 12 10.79 23.87 -13.86
CA SER A 12 11.39 24.18 -15.17
C SER A 12 10.35 24.60 -16.23
N THR A 13 9.38 25.43 -15.87
CA THR A 13 8.43 26.01 -16.81
C THR A 13 8.27 27.52 -16.55
N GLU A 14 7.88 28.27 -17.57
CA GLU A 14 7.50 29.69 -17.47
C GLU A 14 6.00 29.91 -17.68
N GLN A 15 5.24 28.83 -17.92
CA GLN A 15 3.83 28.84 -18.26
C GLN A 15 2.97 28.60 -17.02
N SER A 16 2.22 29.60 -16.58
CA SER A 16 1.32 29.47 -15.41
C SER A 16 0.20 28.42 -15.59
N ALA A 17 -0.25 28.22 -16.84
CA ALA A 17 -1.24 27.18 -17.14
C ALA A 17 -0.66 25.77 -16.95
N VAL A 18 0.59 25.54 -17.35
CA VAL A 18 1.31 24.27 -17.13
C VAL A 18 1.48 24.00 -15.62
N LEU A 19 1.86 25.04 -14.85
CA LEU A 19 1.94 24.94 -13.40
C LEU A 19 0.59 24.57 -12.77
N ALA A 20 -0.51 25.17 -13.20
CA ALA A 20 -1.84 24.87 -12.65
C ALA A 20 -2.25 23.41 -12.88
N ILE A 21 -1.97 22.86 -14.07
CA ILE A 21 -2.23 21.46 -14.41
C ILE A 21 -1.33 20.52 -13.58
N TYR A 22 -0.05 20.86 -13.42
CA TYR A 22 0.88 20.12 -12.56
C TYR A 22 0.38 20.03 -11.12
N GLU A 23 -0.06 21.16 -10.54
CA GLU A 23 -0.60 21.22 -9.18
C GLU A 23 -1.86 20.37 -9.03
N GLN A 24 -2.75 20.40 -10.03
CA GLN A 24 -3.95 19.55 -10.03
C GLN A 24 -3.58 18.06 -10.05
N SER A 25 -2.66 17.63 -10.91
CA SER A 25 -2.19 16.24 -10.95
C SER A 25 -1.52 15.82 -9.64
N LEU A 26 -0.71 16.71 -9.06
CA LEU A 26 -0.05 16.46 -7.78
C LEU A 26 -1.07 16.35 -6.63
N ASP A 27 -2.14 17.15 -6.63
CA ASP A 27 -3.22 17.04 -5.65
C ASP A 27 -3.98 15.72 -5.77
N LEU A 28 -4.30 15.29 -7.01
CA LEU A 28 -4.90 13.97 -7.26
C LEU A 28 -4.00 12.83 -6.74
N PHE A 29 -2.70 12.90 -6.97
CA PHE A 29 -1.76 11.90 -6.48
C PHE A 29 -1.71 11.84 -4.96
N ASN A 30 -1.67 12.98 -4.28
CA ASN A 30 -1.60 13.03 -2.81
C ASN A 30 -2.93 12.68 -2.14
N SER A 31 -4.06 13.01 -2.78
CA SER A 31 -5.39 12.61 -2.32
C SER A 31 -5.74 11.16 -2.68
N LEU A 32 -4.86 10.46 -3.40
CA LEU A 32 -5.08 9.11 -3.94
C LEU A 32 -6.36 9.01 -4.79
N ARG A 33 -6.66 10.05 -5.57
CA ARG A 33 -7.80 10.10 -6.48
C ARG A 33 -7.38 9.88 -7.93
N MET A 34 -8.28 9.35 -8.72
CA MET A 34 -8.09 9.12 -10.15
C MET A 34 -8.46 10.37 -10.95
N ASP A 35 -7.85 10.66 -12.05
CA ASP A 35 -6.67 10.04 -12.65
C ASP A 35 -5.54 11.08 -12.75
N PRO A 36 -4.49 11.03 -11.92
CA PRO A 36 -3.41 12.02 -11.97
C PRO A 36 -2.59 11.97 -13.26
N VAL A 37 -2.51 10.79 -13.92
CA VAL A 37 -1.80 10.61 -15.19
C VAL A 37 -2.52 11.33 -16.30
N ALA A 38 -3.82 11.11 -16.44
CA ALA A 38 -4.65 11.79 -17.44
C ALA A 38 -4.70 13.32 -17.19
N ALA A 39 -4.73 13.74 -15.91
CA ALA A 39 -4.72 15.14 -15.55
C ALA A 39 -3.41 15.85 -15.93
N LEU A 40 -2.26 15.14 -15.89
CA LEU A 40 -0.95 15.71 -16.20
C LEU A 40 -0.69 15.83 -17.71
N GLN A 41 -1.28 14.98 -18.52
CA GLN A 41 -1.02 14.89 -19.95
C GLN A 41 -1.08 16.24 -20.69
N PRO A 42 -2.09 17.10 -20.50
CA PRO A 42 -2.15 18.39 -21.17
C PRO A 42 -0.96 19.31 -20.83
N ALA A 43 -0.38 19.22 -19.63
CA ALA A 43 0.79 20.03 -19.28
C ALA A 43 2.01 19.64 -20.13
N LEU A 44 2.20 18.34 -20.39
CA LEU A 44 3.30 17.82 -21.20
C LEU A 44 3.07 18.08 -22.71
N GLU A 45 1.81 18.20 -23.15
CA GLU A 45 1.47 18.61 -24.51
C GLU A 45 1.76 20.11 -24.74
N MET A 46 1.47 20.95 -23.74
CA MET A 46 1.73 22.40 -23.79
C MET A 46 3.21 22.75 -23.64
N ASP A 47 3.94 22.03 -22.83
CA ASP A 47 5.37 22.20 -22.58
C ASP A 47 6.08 20.83 -22.59
N PRO A 48 6.46 20.31 -23.76
CA PRO A 48 7.14 19.02 -23.88
C PRO A 48 8.53 18.97 -23.21
N ASP A 49 9.08 20.11 -22.86
CA ASP A 49 10.36 20.22 -22.14
C ASP A 49 10.18 20.37 -20.61
N PHE A 50 8.95 20.31 -20.08
CA PHE A 50 8.67 20.49 -18.65
C PHE A 50 9.21 19.34 -17.80
N ILE A 51 10.40 19.52 -17.22
CA ILE A 51 11.14 18.49 -16.47
C ILE A 51 10.33 17.99 -15.28
N SER A 52 9.79 18.88 -14.43
CA SER A 52 9.00 18.47 -13.27
C SER A 52 7.75 17.68 -13.65
N GLY A 53 7.12 17.98 -14.80
CA GLY A 53 6.00 17.23 -15.33
C GLY A 53 6.41 15.80 -15.72
N HIS A 54 7.52 15.65 -16.43
CA HIS A 54 8.05 14.32 -16.78
C HIS A 54 8.48 13.52 -15.54
N LEU A 55 9.06 14.17 -14.52
CA LEU A 55 9.42 13.50 -13.26
C LEU A 55 8.17 13.04 -12.49
N LEU A 56 7.12 13.86 -12.43
CA LEU A 56 5.83 13.47 -11.84
C LEU A 56 5.24 12.29 -12.61
N MET A 57 5.17 12.36 -13.96
CA MET A 57 4.69 11.24 -14.79
C MET A 57 5.45 9.94 -14.50
N ALA A 58 6.78 10.00 -14.48
CA ALA A 58 7.60 8.83 -14.16
C ALA A 58 7.29 8.27 -12.77
N GLY A 59 7.18 9.11 -11.74
CA GLY A 59 6.86 8.66 -10.39
C GLY A 59 5.46 8.10 -10.25
N LEU A 60 4.46 8.66 -10.96
CA LEU A 60 3.10 8.09 -11.03
C LEU A 60 3.13 6.67 -11.61
N MET A 61 3.88 6.45 -12.70
CA MET A 61 4.05 5.11 -13.27
C MET A 61 4.76 4.16 -12.28
N LEU A 62 5.86 4.60 -11.68
CA LEU A 62 6.64 3.78 -10.74
C LEU A 62 5.84 3.41 -9.50
N SER A 63 4.99 4.31 -9.00
CA SER A 63 4.16 4.07 -7.81
C SER A 63 3.07 3.01 -8.00
N ALA A 64 2.73 2.68 -9.25
CA ALA A 64 1.77 1.59 -9.55
C ALA A 64 2.32 0.19 -9.21
N ILE A 65 3.64 0.06 -8.96
CA ILE A 65 4.30 -1.23 -8.65
C ILE A 65 3.97 -2.31 -9.70
N ASP A 66 3.84 -1.89 -10.95
CA ASP A 66 3.54 -2.75 -12.10
C ASP A 66 4.68 -2.69 -13.13
N ALA A 67 5.22 -3.86 -13.49
CA ALA A 67 6.27 -3.96 -14.51
C ALA A 67 5.83 -3.47 -15.90
N GLN A 68 4.53 -3.49 -16.19
CA GLN A 68 3.98 -3.10 -17.50
C GLN A 68 4.15 -1.61 -17.78
N VAL A 69 4.17 -0.76 -16.74
CA VAL A 69 4.30 0.70 -16.90
C VAL A 69 5.75 1.20 -16.84
N LEU A 70 6.73 0.31 -16.60
CA LEU A 70 8.16 0.68 -16.59
C LEU A 70 8.67 1.30 -17.89
N PRO A 71 8.25 0.85 -19.09
CA PRO A 71 8.66 1.52 -20.33
C PRO A 71 8.25 2.99 -20.34
N GLN A 72 7.00 3.33 -19.97
CA GLN A 72 6.51 4.71 -19.93
C GLN A 72 7.27 5.55 -18.87
N ALA A 73 7.59 4.94 -17.72
CA ALA A 73 8.41 5.62 -16.72
C ALA A 73 9.82 5.96 -17.27
N ARG A 74 10.46 5.02 -17.98
CA ARG A 74 11.77 5.22 -18.61
C ARG A 74 11.71 6.30 -19.70
N ASP A 75 10.68 6.30 -20.54
CA ASP A 75 10.47 7.30 -21.58
C ASP A 75 10.31 8.70 -20.96
N SER A 76 9.53 8.83 -19.88
CA SER A 76 9.38 10.09 -19.15
C SER A 76 10.71 10.56 -18.53
N LEU A 77 11.49 9.67 -17.93
CA LEU A 77 12.82 10.03 -17.40
C LEU A 77 13.81 10.40 -18.50
N ALA A 78 13.73 9.76 -19.66
CA ALA A 78 14.54 10.13 -20.84
C ALA A 78 14.14 11.50 -21.38
N ALA A 79 12.85 11.81 -21.45
CA ALA A 79 12.35 13.13 -21.85
C ALA A 79 12.82 14.23 -20.88
N ALA A 80 12.70 13.99 -19.55
CA ALA A 80 13.24 14.90 -18.54
C ALA A 80 14.73 15.17 -18.72
N ALA A 81 15.52 14.12 -19.02
CA ALA A 81 16.97 14.25 -19.22
C ALA A 81 17.36 14.96 -20.54
N ALA A 82 16.52 14.87 -21.56
CA ALA A 82 16.74 15.49 -22.89
C ALA A 82 16.14 16.89 -23.00
N SER A 83 15.48 17.38 -21.96
CA SER A 83 14.83 18.69 -21.94
C SER A 83 15.80 19.83 -22.29
N ARG A 84 15.28 20.82 -23.00
CA ARG A 84 16.01 22.08 -23.32
C ARG A 84 16.03 23.04 -22.15
N HIS A 85 15.17 22.87 -21.16
CA HIS A 85 15.20 23.67 -19.94
C HIS A 85 16.40 23.30 -19.06
N VAL A 86 16.92 24.29 -18.34
CA VAL A 86 17.97 24.03 -17.33
C VAL A 86 17.32 23.47 -16.08
N PRO A 87 17.63 22.23 -15.67
CA PRO A 87 17.00 21.64 -14.51
C PRO A 87 17.38 22.37 -13.22
N ALA A 88 16.39 22.61 -12.34
CA ALA A 88 16.62 23.09 -10.98
C ALA A 88 17.37 22.02 -10.13
N ALA A 89 17.90 22.41 -8.96
CA ALA A 89 18.59 21.49 -8.08
C ALA A 89 17.67 20.32 -7.63
N ARG A 90 16.42 20.65 -7.31
CA ARG A 90 15.35 19.69 -7.01
C ARG A 90 15.14 18.67 -8.14
N GLU A 91 15.00 19.15 -9.39
CA GLU A 91 14.74 18.29 -10.55
C GLU A 91 15.91 17.36 -10.88
N ARG A 92 17.16 17.87 -10.77
CA ARG A 92 18.37 17.02 -10.93
C ARG A 92 18.42 15.89 -9.91
N SER A 93 18.13 16.21 -8.67
CA SER A 93 18.15 15.25 -7.55
C SER A 93 17.04 14.21 -7.69
N LEU A 94 15.81 14.62 -8.07
CA LEU A 94 14.71 13.70 -8.37
C LEU A 94 15.01 12.79 -9.57
N LEU A 95 15.51 13.34 -10.68
CA LEU A 95 15.87 12.56 -11.86
C LEU A 95 16.89 11.46 -11.51
N ALA A 96 17.91 11.82 -10.72
CA ALA A 96 18.91 10.85 -10.24
C ALA A 96 18.29 9.79 -9.32
N ALA A 97 17.32 10.18 -8.50
CA ALA A 97 16.67 9.28 -7.56
C ALA A 97 15.68 8.30 -8.22
N LEU A 98 14.95 8.71 -9.25
CA LEU A 98 13.94 7.86 -9.90
C LEU A 98 14.53 6.83 -10.89
N ARG A 99 15.69 7.10 -11.47
CA ARG A 99 16.34 6.19 -12.44
C ARG A 99 16.53 4.77 -11.93
N PRO A 100 17.12 4.54 -10.75
CA PRO A 100 17.31 3.16 -10.24
C PRO A 100 15.98 2.39 -10.13
N TRP A 101 14.89 3.04 -9.75
CA TRP A 101 13.58 2.36 -9.68
C TRP A 101 13.09 1.91 -11.06
N ALA A 102 13.21 2.77 -12.07
CA ALA A 102 12.87 2.40 -13.45
C ALA A 102 13.79 1.27 -14.00
N GLU A 103 14.97 1.10 -13.44
CA GLU A 103 15.93 0.03 -13.75
C GLU A 103 15.71 -1.23 -12.88
N GLY A 104 14.75 -1.20 -11.92
CA GLY A 104 14.39 -2.31 -11.05
C GLY A 104 14.98 -2.24 -9.64
N ASP A 105 15.81 -1.23 -9.33
CA ASP A 105 16.39 -1.04 -8.00
C ASP A 105 15.61 0.04 -7.20
N MET A 106 14.42 -0.36 -6.71
CA MET A 106 13.61 0.51 -5.84
C MET A 106 14.33 0.84 -4.52
N GLY A 107 15.12 -0.08 -3.99
CA GLY A 107 15.86 0.13 -2.74
C GLY A 107 16.83 1.30 -2.88
N ARG A 108 17.63 1.30 -3.93
CA ARG A 108 18.56 2.39 -4.24
C ARG A 108 17.84 3.71 -4.52
N SER A 109 16.74 3.66 -5.26
CA SER A 109 15.89 4.83 -5.49
C SER A 109 15.39 5.42 -4.18
N ASN A 110 14.90 4.58 -3.27
CA ASN A 110 14.37 5.01 -1.98
C ASN A 110 15.44 5.65 -1.08
N GLU A 111 16.69 5.19 -1.12
CA GLU A 111 17.82 5.84 -0.44
C GLU A 111 18.05 7.25 -1.00
N LEU A 112 18.07 7.39 -2.33
CA LEU A 112 18.30 8.66 -3.01
C LEU A 112 17.15 9.65 -2.79
N LEU A 113 15.89 9.17 -2.81
CA LEU A 113 14.72 9.98 -2.44
C LEU A 113 14.80 10.45 -0.98
N GLY A 114 15.22 9.57 -0.07
CA GLY A 114 15.46 9.95 1.33
C GLY A 114 16.53 11.04 1.48
N ARG A 115 17.58 11.02 0.65
CA ARG A 115 18.58 12.08 0.59
C ARG A 115 18.00 13.36 0.01
N HIS A 116 17.24 13.25 -1.08
CA HIS A 116 16.53 14.38 -1.71
C HIS A 116 15.67 15.14 -0.69
N LEU A 117 14.92 14.43 0.15
CA LEU A 117 14.03 15.03 1.17
C LEU A 117 14.76 15.73 2.32
N ILE A 118 16.09 15.56 2.46
CA ILE A 118 16.89 16.37 3.40
C ILE A 118 17.07 17.78 2.84
N ASP A 119 17.33 17.89 1.55
CA ASP A 119 17.59 19.16 0.87
C ASP A 119 16.28 19.86 0.43
N HIS A 120 15.20 19.07 0.19
CA HIS A 120 13.88 19.50 -0.27
C HIS A 120 12.75 18.94 0.60
N PRO A 121 12.67 19.29 1.91
CA PRO A 121 11.71 18.70 2.86
C PRO A 121 10.24 19.07 2.57
N ARG A 122 10.00 20.03 1.67
CA ARG A 122 8.67 20.47 1.25
C ARG A 122 8.25 19.92 -0.12
N ASP A 123 9.05 19.05 -0.71
CA ASP A 123 8.69 18.35 -1.94
C ASP A 123 7.60 17.30 -1.66
N LEU A 124 6.35 17.72 -1.82
CA LEU A 124 5.17 16.89 -1.55
C LEU A 124 5.10 15.65 -2.45
N PHE A 125 5.57 15.76 -3.70
CA PHE A 125 5.65 14.63 -4.62
C PHE A 125 6.63 13.56 -4.09
N ALA A 126 7.83 13.98 -3.71
CA ALA A 126 8.84 13.08 -3.18
C ALA A 126 8.43 12.46 -1.84
N LEU A 127 7.72 13.21 -0.97
CA LEU A 127 7.18 12.69 0.28
C LEU A 127 6.20 11.54 0.04
N GLN A 128 5.21 11.73 -0.82
CA GLN A 128 4.21 10.72 -1.15
C GLN A 128 4.88 9.48 -1.78
N LEU A 129 5.74 9.69 -2.78
CA LEU A 129 6.41 8.60 -3.47
C LEU A 129 7.31 7.78 -2.54
N THR A 130 8.05 8.46 -1.66
CA THR A 130 8.93 7.82 -0.68
C THR A 130 8.12 7.05 0.37
N HIS A 131 6.99 7.62 0.80
CA HIS A 131 6.09 6.97 1.75
C HIS A 131 5.52 5.65 1.19
N MET A 132 5.09 5.64 -0.07
CA MET A 132 4.65 4.43 -0.75
C MET A 132 5.80 3.41 -0.90
N ALA A 133 7.00 3.87 -1.26
CA ALA A 133 8.18 3.00 -1.37
C ALA A 133 8.57 2.39 -0.02
N ASP A 134 8.56 3.17 1.08
CA ASP A 134 8.87 2.67 2.43
C ASP A 134 7.88 1.57 2.87
N LEU A 135 6.58 1.72 2.53
CA LEU A 135 5.56 0.69 2.79
C LEU A 135 5.87 -0.60 2.03
N VAL A 136 6.10 -0.51 0.72
CA VAL A 136 6.37 -1.66 -0.14
C VAL A 136 7.68 -2.35 0.25
N LEU A 137 8.69 -1.58 0.68
CA LEU A 137 9.98 -2.09 1.15
C LEU A 137 9.94 -2.63 2.59
N GLY A 138 8.80 -2.55 3.28
CA GLY A 138 8.67 -2.98 4.67
C GLY A 138 9.56 -2.21 5.62
N GLN A 139 9.61 -0.88 5.51
CA GLN A 139 10.46 0.00 6.30
C GLN A 139 9.64 0.94 7.22
N PRO A 140 8.93 0.40 8.24
CA PRO A 140 7.98 1.17 9.06
C PRO A 140 8.64 2.35 9.79
N THR A 141 9.88 2.22 10.25
CA THR A 141 10.59 3.33 10.89
C THR A 141 10.86 4.47 9.91
N LEU A 142 11.13 4.19 8.63
CA LEU A 142 11.31 5.23 7.63
C LEU A 142 9.97 5.87 7.24
N LEU A 143 8.87 5.10 7.17
CA LEU A 143 7.51 5.64 7.00
C LEU A 143 7.22 6.75 8.02
N ARG A 144 7.55 6.52 9.30
CA ARG A 144 7.36 7.50 10.37
C ARG A 144 8.38 8.63 10.33
N ASP A 145 9.68 8.28 10.30
CA ASP A 145 10.76 9.23 10.59
C ASP A 145 11.01 10.22 9.46
N ARG A 146 10.84 9.82 8.20
CA ARG A 146 10.99 10.72 7.06
C ARG A 146 9.92 11.80 7.06
N ILE A 147 8.67 11.41 7.26
CA ILE A 147 7.55 12.35 7.34
C ILE A 147 7.66 13.20 8.61
N GLY A 148 7.97 12.61 9.76
CA GLY A 148 8.17 13.36 11.02
C GLY A 148 9.27 14.40 10.92
N ARG A 149 10.35 14.11 10.19
CA ARG A 149 11.44 15.06 9.93
C ARG A 149 11.00 16.18 8.99
N ALA A 150 10.27 15.85 7.94
CA ALA A 150 9.75 16.82 6.99
C ALA A 150 8.77 17.80 7.66
N LEU A 151 7.91 17.33 8.56
CA LEU A 151 6.91 18.13 9.28
C LEU A 151 7.50 19.34 10.00
N ALA A 152 8.78 19.29 10.44
CA ALA A 152 9.46 20.43 11.05
C ALA A 152 9.60 21.64 10.08
N HIS A 153 9.45 21.42 8.77
CA HIS A 153 9.55 22.44 7.72
C HIS A 153 8.19 22.84 7.16
N TRP A 154 7.11 22.30 7.70
CA TRP A 154 5.74 22.57 7.25
C TRP A 154 4.96 23.36 8.30
N SER A 155 4.07 24.20 7.85
CA SER A 155 3.12 24.92 8.69
C SER A 155 1.68 24.57 8.33
N PRO A 156 0.73 24.78 9.25
CA PRO A 156 -0.68 24.59 8.96
C PRO A 156 -1.24 25.39 7.77
N ALA A 157 -0.55 26.45 7.36
CA ALA A 157 -0.95 27.27 6.20
C ALA A 157 -0.41 26.74 4.86
N ASP A 158 0.52 25.78 4.88
CA ASP A 158 1.12 25.27 3.65
C ASP A 158 0.14 24.36 2.89
N PRO A 159 -0.02 24.54 1.57
CA PRO A 159 -0.81 23.64 0.75
C PRO A 159 -0.25 22.21 0.78
N GLY A 160 -1.11 21.24 1.12
CA GLY A 160 -0.73 19.84 1.27
C GLY A 160 -0.33 19.41 2.70
N TYR A 161 -0.30 20.31 3.68
CA TYR A 161 0.02 19.96 5.07
C TYR A 161 -0.87 18.84 5.63
N GLY A 162 -2.16 18.79 5.26
CA GLY A 162 -3.07 17.71 5.64
C GLY A 162 -2.56 16.34 5.18
N TYR A 163 -2.14 16.22 3.91
CA TYR A 163 -1.58 14.97 3.37
C TYR A 163 -0.33 14.51 4.14
N VAL A 164 0.54 15.45 4.53
CA VAL A 164 1.73 15.12 5.33
C VAL A 164 1.34 14.59 6.72
N LEU A 165 0.27 15.14 7.34
CA LEU A 165 -0.27 14.61 8.59
C LEU A 165 -0.86 13.21 8.43
N GLY A 166 -1.62 12.95 7.36
CA GLY A 166 -2.18 11.63 7.04
C GLY A 166 -1.09 10.57 6.85
N MET A 167 -0.06 10.87 6.06
CA MET A 167 1.12 10.02 5.89
C MET A 167 1.83 9.78 7.23
N HIS A 168 2.00 10.81 8.07
CA HIS A 168 2.62 10.66 9.38
C HIS A 168 1.79 9.76 10.32
N ALA A 169 0.47 9.88 10.28
CA ALA A 169 -0.44 9.05 11.05
C ALA A 169 -0.23 7.57 10.73
N PHE A 170 -0.14 7.23 9.44
CA PHE A 170 0.10 5.86 9.01
C PHE A 170 1.49 5.35 9.41
N GLY A 171 2.54 6.17 9.27
CA GLY A 171 3.88 5.81 9.72
C GLY A 171 3.99 5.60 11.24
N LEU A 172 3.26 6.38 12.04
CA LEU A 172 3.16 6.20 13.49
C LEU A 172 2.43 4.88 13.83
N GLU A 173 1.35 4.57 13.11
CA GLU A 173 0.59 3.34 13.30
C GLU A 173 1.46 2.10 13.02
N GLU A 174 2.17 2.04 11.89
CA GLU A 174 3.09 0.95 11.54
C GLU A 174 4.27 0.80 12.52
N CYS A 175 4.53 1.83 13.34
CA CYS A 175 5.48 1.78 14.46
C CYS A 175 4.84 1.49 15.81
N ASN A 176 3.56 1.09 15.86
CA ASN A 176 2.78 0.81 17.08
C ASN A 176 2.58 2.03 18.00
N GLU A 177 2.70 3.24 17.46
CA GLU A 177 2.49 4.49 18.21
C GLU A 177 1.03 4.97 18.07
N TYR A 178 0.07 4.10 18.39
CA TYR A 178 -1.36 4.26 18.08
C TYR A 178 -1.98 5.54 18.61
N ALA A 179 -1.64 5.99 19.82
CA ALA A 179 -2.17 7.23 20.40
C ALA A 179 -1.73 8.47 19.60
N ARG A 180 -0.48 8.48 19.12
CA ARG A 180 0.04 9.56 18.26
C ARG A 180 -0.51 9.47 16.85
N ALA A 181 -0.68 8.25 16.33
CA ALA A 181 -1.29 8.00 15.04
C ALA A 181 -2.73 8.54 15.00
N LEU A 182 -3.52 8.25 16.04
CA LEU A 182 -4.88 8.76 16.21
C LEU A 182 -4.90 10.29 16.17
N GLN A 183 -4.06 10.97 16.96
CA GLN A 183 -3.98 12.44 17.00
C GLN A 183 -3.61 13.04 15.63
N ALA A 184 -2.64 12.45 14.93
CA ALA A 184 -2.21 12.93 13.62
C ALA A 184 -3.30 12.72 12.56
N ALA A 185 -3.98 11.56 12.58
CA ALA A 185 -5.08 11.26 11.66
C ALA A 185 -6.29 12.19 11.90
N GLU A 186 -6.67 12.41 13.16
CA GLU A 186 -7.75 13.37 13.49
C GLU A 186 -7.43 14.78 13.00
N ALA A 187 -6.20 15.24 13.19
CA ALA A 187 -5.76 16.55 12.71
C ALA A 187 -5.76 16.66 11.17
N ALA A 188 -5.48 15.57 10.45
CA ALA A 188 -5.61 15.50 8.99
C ALA A 188 -7.10 15.55 8.57
N LEU A 189 -7.94 14.75 9.21
CA LEU A 189 -9.39 14.66 8.90
C LEU A 189 -10.17 15.94 9.26
N ASP A 190 -9.78 16.67 10.30
CA ASP A 190 -10.33 17.99 10.60
C ASP A 190 -10.11 18.99 9.44
N ARG A 191 -9.08 18.78 8.61
CA ARG A 191 -8.77 19.58 7.42
C ARG A 191 -9.45 19.04 6.17
N ASN A 192 -9.39 17.73 5.98
CA ASN A 192 -9.99 17.04 4.86
C ASN A 192 -10.59 15.70 5.33
N PRO A 193 -11.91 15.62 5.53
CA PRO A 193 -12.59 14.39 5.94
C PRO A 193 -12.39 13.20 4.96
N ALA A 194 -11.94 13.49 3.74
CA ALA A 194 -11.65 12.51 2.70
C ALA A 194 -10.14 12.25 2.54
N ASP A 195 -9.31 12.61 3.52
CA ASP A 195 -7.87 12.27 3.49
C ASP A 195 -7.69 10.76 3.55
N ALA A 196 -7.22 10.18 2.44
CA ALA A 196 -7.17 8.74 2.25
C ALA A 196 -6.19 8.06 3.22
N TRP A 197 -5.02 8.67 3.49
CA TRP A 197 -4.06 8.12 4.43
C TRP A 197 -4.56 8.19 5.87
N ALA A 198 -5.23 9.26 6.25
CA ALA A 198 -5.76 9.42 7.60
C ALA A 198 -6.92 8.45 7.88
N VAL A 199 -7.84 8.28 6.90
CA VAL A 199 -8.91 7.26 6.99
C VAL A 199 -8.31 5.87 7.14
N HIS A 200 -7.34 5.53 6.32
CA HIS A 200 -6.66 4.25 6.33
C HIS A 200 -5.88 4.01 7.64
N ALA A 201 -5.13 5.01 8.12
CA ALA A 201 -4.42 4.91 9.40
C ALA A 201 -5.36 4.62 10.57
N LEU A 202 -6.55 5.25 10.61
CA LEU A 202 -7.54 4.96 11.66
C LEU A 202 -8.14 3.56 11.54
N ALA A 203 -8.39 3.07 10.32
CA ALA A 203 -8.83 1.69 10.12
C ALA A 203 -7.80 0.70 10.72
N HIS A 204 -6.52 0.93 10.48
CA HIS A 204 -5.42 0.17 11.05
C HIS A 204 -5.35 0.29 12.59
N VAL A 205 -5.45 1.50 13.15
CA VAL A 205 -5.44 1.71 14.61
C VAL A 205 -6.53 0.88 15.28
N HIS A 206 -7.77 0.90 14.76
CA HIS A 206 -8.86 0.09 15.30
C HIS A 206 -8.59 -1.42 15.17
N GLU A 207 -8.01 -1.84 14.05
CA GLU A 207 -7.67 -3.23 13.82
C GLU A 207 -6.61 -3.73 14.81
N MET A 208 -5.53 -3.00 14.95
CA MET A 208 -4.41 -3.38 15.80
C MET A 208 -4.73 -3.29 17.29
N GLN A 209 -5.61 -2.38 17.68
CA GLN A 209 -6.10 -2.28 19.06
C GLN A 209 -7.22 -3.28 19.41
N GLY A 210 -7.69 -4.07 18.45
CA GLY A 210 -8.73 -5.06 18.66
C GLY A 210 -10.14 -4.50 18.85
N SER A 211 -10.36 -3.24 18.51
CA SER A 211 -11.64 -2.52 18.68
C SER A 211 -12.57 -2.73 17.48
N ALA A 212 -12.96 -4.00 17.20
CA ALA A 212 -13.74 -4.34 16.00
C ALA A 212 -15.04 -3.53 15.88
N GLU A 213 -15.79 -3.36 16.97
CA GLU A 213 -17.03 -2.58 16.96
C GLU A 213 -16.80 -1.10 16.63
N ASP A 214 -15.73 -0.51 17.16
CA ASP A 214 -15.38 0.88 16.88
C ASP A 214 -14.90 1.03 15.44
N GLY A 215 -14.09 0.08 14.94
CA GLY A 215 -13.64 0.03 13.55
C GLY A 215 -14.80 -0.10 12.57
N ILE A 216 -15.75 -1.01 12.82
CA ILE A 216 -16.98 -1.14 12.02
C ILE A 216 -17.76 0.17 12.03
N ARG A 217 -17.97 0.75 13.21
CA ARG A 217 -18.72 2.01 13.36
C ARG A 217 -18.02 3.14 12.60
N TRP A 218 -16.71 3.27 12.76
CA TRP A 218 -15.89 4.27 12.09
C TRP A 218 -16.01 4.18 10.57
N LEU A 219 -15.73 3.00 10.01
CA LEU A 219 -15.73 2.79 8.57
C LEU A 219 -17.14 2.91 7.96
N THR A 220 -18.19 2.44 8.65
CA THR A 220 -19.56 2.52 8.13
C THR A 220 -20.15 3.92 8.20
N GLN A 221 -19.89 4.68 9.27
CA GLN A 221 -20.41 6.04 9.42
C GLN A 221 -19.68 7.07 8.56
N GLY A 222 -18.41 6.85 8.27
CA GLY A 222 -17.57 7.73 7.44
C GLY A 222 -17.52 7.34 5.95
N ASN A 223 -18.23 6.31 5.51
CA ASN A 223 -18.07 5.71 4.18
C ASN A 223 -18.31 6.69 3.01
N THR A 224 -19.16 7.69 3.15
CA THR A 224 -19.41 8.71 2.13
C THR A 224 -18.18 9.52 1.74
N HIS A 225 -17.15 9.54 2.57
CA HIS A 225 -15.93 10.30 2.34
C HIS A 225 -14.83 9.51 1.63
N TRP A 226 -14.84 8.15 1.72
CA TRP A 226 -13.75 7.32 1.23
C TRP A 226 -14.15 6.20 0.26
N GLN A 227 -15.44 5.89 0.12
CA GLN A 227 -15.90 4.73 -0.65
C GLN A 227 -15.87 4.93 -2.18
N GLN A 228 -15.70 6.15 -2.67
CA GLN A 228 -15.73 6.48 -4.11
C GLN A 228 -14.54 7.37 -4.47
N ASP A 229 -14.13 7.29 -5.73
CA ASP A 229 -13.09 8.12 -6.35
C ASP A 229 -11.75 8.14 -5.58
N ASN A 230 -11.41 7.03 -4.92
CA ASN A 230 -10.25 6.90 -4.06
C ASN A 230 -9.57 5.55 -4.30
N MET A 231 -8.27 5.56 -4.54
CA MET A 231 -7.46 4.35 -4.80
C MET A 231 -7.41 3.39 -3.60
N LEU A 232 -7.65 3.87 -2.37
CA LEU A 232 -7.76 3.04 -1.17
C LEU A 232 -9.20 2.63 -0.84
N ALA A 233 -10.21 2.94 -1.68
CA ALA A 233 -11.60 2.62 -1.38
C ALA A 233 -11.81 1.12 -1.17
N VAL A 234 -11.33 0.28 -2.10
CA VAL A 234 -11.42 -1.19 -1.99
C VAL A 234 -10.65 -1.69 -0.77
N HIS A 235 -9.48 -1.12 -0.52
CA HIS A 235 -8.65 -1.46 0.63
C HIS A 235 -9.33 -1.09 1.98
N ASN A 236 -10.00 0.03 2.05
CA ASN A 236 -10.81 0.39 3.24
C ASN A 236 -12.01 -0.55 3.43
N TRP A 237 -12.65 -1.03 2.33
CA TRP A 237 -13.65 -2.09 2.41
C TRP A 237 -13.05 -3.40 2.91
N TRP A 238 -11.83 -3.72 2.50
CA TRP A 238 -11.10 -4.88 3.03
C TRP A 238 -10.86 -4.76 4.55
N HIS A 239 -10.43 -3.59 5.06
CA HIS A 239 -10.32 -3.35 6.50
C HIS A 239 -11.67 -3.51 7.21
N LEU A 240 -12.77 -3.01 6.64
CA LEU A 240 -14.10 -3.25 7.20
C LEU A 240 -14.42 -4.76 7.26
N ALA A 241 -14.10 -5.50 6.21
CA ALA A 241 -14.27 -6.96 6.22
C ALA A 241 -13.41 -7.65 7.29
N LEU A 242 -12.18 -7.17 7.55
CA LEU A 242 -11.35 -7.69 8.66
C LEU A 242 -11.96 -7.41 10.03
N GLN A 243 -12.59 -6.25 10.23
CA GLN A 243 -13.32 -5.97 11.48
C GLN A 243 -14.53 -6.90 11.66
N TYR A 244 -15.33 -7.13 10.60
CA TYR A 244 -16.40 -8.13 10.65
C TYR A 244 -15.87 -9.55 10.90
N LEU A 245 -14.74 -9.92 10.28
CA LEU A 245 -14.09 -11.21 10.49
C LEU A 245 -13.64 -11.39 11.94
N ARG A 246 -13.16 -10.34 12.58
CA ARG A 246 -12.80 -10.32 14.01
C ARG A 246 -14.05 -10.44 14.90
N ALA A 247 -15.13 -9.77 14.54
CA ALA A 247 -16.43 -9.87 15.22
C ALA A 247 -17.12 -11.25 15.01
N GLY A 248 -16.64 -12.08 14.09
CA GLY A 248 -17.22 -13.37 13.76
C GLY A 248 -18.43 -13.31 12.81
N ASP A 249 -18.71 -12.15 12.23
CA ASP A 249 -19.82 -11.95 11.29
C ASP A 249 -19.39 -12.32 9.87
N ILE A 250 -19.38 -13.62 9.57
CA ILE A 250 -18.94 -14.15 8.28
C ILE A 250 -19.85 -13.70 7.13
N ASP A 251 -21.15 -13.58 7.38
CA ASP A 251 -22.10 -13.15 6.35
C ASP A 251 -21.82 -11.71 5.92
N ALA A 252 -21.50 -10.82 6.88
CA ALA A 252 -21.09 -9.46 6.56
C ALA A 252 -19.74 -9.42 5.81
N VAL A 253 -18.77 -10.26 6.16
CA VAL A 253 -17.50 -10.39 5.42
C VAL A 253 -17.74 -10.74 3.97
N LEU A 254 -18.52 -11.78 3.70
CA LEU A 254 -18.83 -12.22 2.34
C LEU A 254 -19.64 -11.18 1.58
N ALA A 255 -20.57 -10.47 2.25
CA ALA A 255 -21.33 -9.39 1.64
C ALA A 255 -20.43 -8.21 1.23
N VAL A 256 -19.42 -7.85 2.02
CA VAL A 256 -18.42 -6.83 1.65
C VAL A 256 -17.58 -7.32 0.48
N TYR A 257 -17.10 -8.56 0.51
CA TYR A 257 -16.34 -9.14 -0.61
C TYR A 257 -17.12 -9.05 -1.92
N ASP A 258 -18.37 -9.53 -1.94
CA ASP A 258 -19.18 -9.63 -3.16
C ASP A 258 -19.62 -8.26 -3.71
N ARG A 259 -19.81 -7.27 -2.85
CA ARG A 259 -20.35 -5.96 -3.25
C ARG A 259 -19.29 -4.88 -3.49
N ALA A 260 -18.18 -4.94 -2.76
CA ALA A 260 -17.21 -3.85 -2.76
C ALA A 260 -15.79 -4.24 -3.17
N ILE A 261 -15.40 -5.54 -3.08
CA ILE A 261 -14.06 -5.99 -3.46
C ILE A 261 -14.09 -6.68 -4.82
N ALA A 262 -14.87 -7.74 -4.97
CA ALA A 262 -14.90 -8.55 -6.18
C ALA A 262 -15.26 -7.77 -7.47
N PRO A 263 -16.19 -6.80 -7.48
CA PRO A 263 -16.52 -6.03 -8.67
C PRO A 263 -15.36 -5.17 -9.20
N HIS A 264 -14.45 -4.77 -8.31
CA HIS A 264 -13.29 -3.94 -8.62
C HIS A 264 -12.02 -4.76 -8.85
N ALA A 265 -12.04 -6.07 -8.58
CA ALA A 265 -10.89 -6.94 -8.78
C ALA A 265 -10.37 -6.86 -10.22
N GLY A 266 -9.14 -6.34 -10.37
CA GLY A 266 -8.49 -6.10 -11.65
C GLY A 266 -8.52 -4.64 -12.13
N SER A 267 -9.06 -3.70 -11.35
CA SER A 267 -8.87 -2.27 -11.59
C SER A 267 -7.45 -1.84 -11.21
N MET A 268 -6.93 -2.42 -10.11
CA MET A 268 -5.56 -2.27 -9.65
C MET A 268 -5.05 -3.59 -9.04
N ALA A 269 -3.73 -3.75 -8.97
CA ALA A 269 -3.13 -4.91 -8.30
C ALA A 269 -3.56 -4.99 -6.82
N LEU A 270 -3.69 -3.87 -6.13
CA LEU A 270 -4.12 -3.81 -4.73
C LEU A 270 -5.48 -4.47 -4.49
N ASP A 271 -6.45 -4.27 -5.40
CA ASP A 271 -7.79 -4.86 -5.27
C ASP A 271 -7.74 -6.39 -5.32
N LEU A 272 -6.86 -6.94 -6.16
CA LEU A 272 -6.63 -8.38 -6.26
C LEU A 272 -5.92 -8.94 -5.01
N LEU A 273 -4.97 -8.17 -4.45
CA LEU A 273 -4.29 -8.51 -3.19
C LEU A 273 -5.29 -8.63 -2.05
N ASP A 274 -6.16 -7.63 -1.89
CA ASP A 274 -7.18 -7.59 -0.85
C ASP A 274 -8.18 -8.74 -0.97
N GLY A 275 -8.63 -9.02 -2.19
CA GLY A 275 -9.48 -10.16 -2.48
C GLY A 275 -8.85 -11.50 -2.08
N SER A 276 -7.59 -11.73 -2.48
CA SER A 276 -6.84 -12.95 -2.15
C SER A 276 -6.62 -13.09 -0.65
N ALA A 277 -6.18 -12.01 0.01
CA ALA A 277 -5.92 -11.99 1.43
C ALA A 277 -7.18 -12.25 2.26
N LEU A 278 -8.34 -11.73 1.84
CA LEU A 278 -9.60 -11.94 2.55
C LEU A 278 -10.11 -13.37 2.42
N LEU A 279 -10.20 -13.88 1.18
CA LEU A 279 -10.66 -15.26 0.95
C LEU A 279 -9.73 -16.27 1.63
N TRP A 280 -8.41 -16.04 1.62
CA TRP A 280 -7.46 -16.91 2.30
C TRP A 280 -7.66 -16.93 3.82
N ARG A 281 -7.89 -15.76 4.44
CA ARG A 281 -8.20 -15.69 5.88
C ARG A 281 -9.48 -16.46 6.27
N LEU A 282 -10.49 -16.43 5.41
CA LEU A 282 -11.71 -17.21 5.58
C LEU A 282 -11.41 -18.73 5.48
N GLU A 283 -10.63 -19.13 4.48
CA GLU A 283 -10.19 -20.52 4.26
C GLU A 283 -9.39 -21.07 5.47
N LEU A 284 -8.46 -20.27 6.02
CA LEU A 284 -7.72 -20.63 7.23
C LEU A 284 -8.63 -20.87 8.45
N ARG A 285 -9.80 -20.25 8.48
CA ARG A 285 -10.82 -20.47 9.52
C ARG A 285 -11.77 -21.64 9.22
N GLY A 286 -11.57 -22.33 8.10
CA GLY A 286 -12.43 -23.42 7.66
C GLY A 286 -13.78 -22.94 7.12
N THR A 287 -13.89 -21.68 6.71
CA THR A 287 -15.09 -21.13 6.07
C THR A 287 -15.09 -21.49 4.59
N GLU A 288 -16.14 -22.14 4.12
CA GLU A 288 -16.35 -22.41 2.71
C GLU A 288 -16.77 -21.11 1.99
N VAL A 289 -15.84 -20.51 1.25
CA VAL A 289 -16.09 -19.26 0.50
C VAL A 289 -16.77 -19.49 -0.86
N GLY A 290 -16.85 -20.74 -1.31
CA GLY A 290 -17.38 -21.13 -2.60
C GLY A 290 -16.36 -21.06 -3.74
N GLU A 291 -16.38 -22.10 -4.57
CA GLU A 291 -15.43 -22.27 -5.68
C GLU A 291 -15.47 -21.11 -6.69
N ALA A 292 -16.66 -20.57 -6.95
CA ALA A 292 -16.83 -19.50 -7.94
C ALA A 292 -16.03 -18.23 -7.60
N ARG A 293 -15.92 -17.85 -6.30
CA ARG A 293 -15.13 -16.68 -5.88
C ARG A 293 -13.65 -16.89 -6.18
N TRP A 294 -13.11 -18.06 -5.83
CA TRP A 294 -11.72 -18.41 -6.10
C TRP A 294 -11.41 -18.48 -7.60
N GLN A 295 -12.30 -19.10 -8.39
CA GLN A 295 -12.11 -19.21 -9.83
C GLN A 295 -12.10 -17.83 -10.50
N ALA A 296 -13.04 -16.95 -10.14
CA ALA A 296 -13.09 -15.59 -10.66
C ALA A 296 -11.82 -14.79 -10.31
N LEU A 297 -11.37 -14.86 -9.05
CA LEU A 297 -10.17 -14.17 -8.61
C LEU A 297 -8.89 -14.70 -9.28
N ALA A 298 -8.75 -16.02 -9.38
CA ALA A 298 -7.63 -16.65 -10.07
C ALA A 298 -7.57 -16.31 -11.56
N ALA A 299 -8.74 -16.17 -12.23
CA ALA A 299 -8.80 -15.74 -13.61
C ALA A 299 -8.28 -14.30 -13.77
N ARG A 300 -8.67 -13.39 -12.88
CA ARG A 300 -8.16 -12.01 -12.89
C ARG A 300 -6.66 -11.95 -12.67
N TRP A 301 -6.13 -12.73 -11.71
CA TRP A 301 -4.70 -12.81 -11.49
C TRP A 301 -3.92 -13.30 -12.71
N ARG A 302 -4.45 -14.23 -13.53
CA ARG A 302 -3.79 -14.65 -14.78
C ARG A 302 -3.64 -13.53 -15.80
N GLU A 303 -4.55 -12.57 -15.82
CA GLU A 303 -4.46 -11.37 -16.66
C GLU A 303 -3.42 -10.36 -16.12
N TRP A 304 -3.34 -10.22 -14.79
CA TRP A 304 -2.56 -9.19 -14.12
C TRP A 304 -1.17 -9.64 -13.68
N ALA A 305 -1.00 -10.88 -13.23
CA ALA A 305 0.24 -11.33 -12.63
C ALA A 305 1.41 -11.24 -13.61
N ARG A 306 2.50 -10.66 -13.13
CA ARG A 306 3.81 -10.70 -13.78
C ARG A 306 4.76 -11.39 -12.81
N PRO A 307 4.71 -12.73 -12.74
CA PRO A 307 5.48 -13.49 -11.77
C PRO A 307 6.97 -13.15 -11.86
N GLY A 308 7.59 -13.00 -10.70
CA GLY A 308 8.98 -12.62 -10.61
C GLY A 308 9.22 -11.10 -10.52
N TRP A 309 8.17 -10.29 -10.32
CA TRP A 309 8.30 -8.84 -10.13
C TRP A 309 8.16 -8.40 -8.67
N SER A 310 7.22 -8.97 -7.92
CA SER A 310 6.99 -8.65 -6.51
C SER A 310 6.59 -9.90 -5.75
N THR A 311 7.39 -10.32 -4.76
CA THR A 311 7.07 -11.47 -3.91
C THR A 311 5.71 -11.33 -3.23
N PHE A 312 5.37 -10.11 -2.82
CA PHE A 312 4.10 -9.80 -2.20
C PHE A 312 2.92 -10.08 -3.15
N ASN A 313 2.97 -9.52 -4.37
CA ASN A 313 1.93 -9.74 -5.38
C ASN A 313 1.89 -11.22 -5.82
N ASP A 314 3.05 -11.80 -6.06
CA ASP A 314 3.16 -13.18 -6.52
C ASP A 314 2.60 -14.18 -5.51
N THR A 315 2.82 -13.93 -4.20
CA THR A 315 2.23 -14.75 -3.15
C THR A 315 0.71 -14.70 -3.20
N HIS A 316 0.10 -13.53 -3.29
CA HIS A 316 -1.36 -13.40 -3.33
C HIS A 316 -1.95 -14.02 -4.60
N ALA A 317 -1.27 -13.88 -5.75
CA ALA A 317 -1.66 -14.57 -6.96
C ALA A 317 -1.59 -16.11 -6.80
N LEU A 318 -0.54 -16.62 -6.15
CA LEU A 318 -0.39 -18.05 -5.85
C LEU A 318 -1.51 -18.54 -4.93
N LEU A 319 -1.88 -17.78 -3.88
CA LEU A 319 -3.00 -18.13 -3.01
C LEU A 319 -4.31 -18.28 -3.78
N ALA A 320 -4.59 -17.39 -4.73
CA ALA A 320 -5.77 -17.48 -5.59
C ALA A 320 -5.74 -18.73 -6.49
N GLN A 321 -4.58 -19.11 -7.02
CA GLN A 321 -4.45 -20.36 -7.80
C GLN A 321 -4.65 -21.60 -6.91
N ILE A 322 -4.12 -21.59 -5.68
CA ILE A 322 -4.32 -22.68 -4.70
C ILE A 322 -5.81 -22.80 -4.34
N GLY A 323 -6.45 -21.68 -3.98
CA GLY A 323 -7.87 -21.67 -3.61
C GLY A 323 -8.80 -22.12 -4.76
N SER A 324 -8.43 -21.84 -6.02
CA SER A 324 -9.17 -22.30 -7.20
C SER A 324 -8.89 -23.76 -7.60
N GLY A 325 -7.91 -24.42 -6.98
CA GLY A 325 -7.47 -25.75 -7.38
C GLY A 325 -6.76 -25.85 -8.74
N SER A 326 -6.33 -24.73 -9.32
CA SER A 326 -5.67 -24.66 -10.62
C SER A 326 -4.24 -25.18 -10.58
N GLN A 327 -4.02 -26.47 -10.83
CA GLN A 327 -2.68 -27.08 -10.82
C GLN A 327 -1.71 -26.39 -11.81
N GLU A 328 -2.20 -26.02 -12.99
CA GLU A 328 -1.40 -25.28 -13.98
C GLU A 328 -1.00 -23.89 -13.43
N GLY A 329 -1.94 -23.15 -12.84
CA GLY A 329 -1.69 -21.84 -12.26
C GLY A 329 -0.73 -21.90 -11.08
N ILE A 330 -0.87 -22.89 -10.20
CA ILE A 330 0.03 -23.12 -9.07
C ILE A 330 1.45 -23.38 -9.58
N GLN A 331 1.61 -24.30 -10.52
CA GLN A 331 2.91 -24.66 -11.08
C GLN A 331 3.58 -23.47 -11.79
N ALA A 332 2.82 -22.70 -12.56
CA ALA A 332 3.32 -21.52 -13.26
C ALA A 332 3.84 -20.46 -12.27
N MET A 333 3.05 -20.13 -11.24
CA MET A 333 3.44 -19.15 -10.22
C MET A 333 4.64 -19.62 -9.40
N ALA A 334 4.60 -20.86 -8.88
CA ALA A 334 5.68 -21.41 -8.07
C ALA A 334 7.00 -21.48 -8.86
N SER A 335 6.96 -21.88 -10.13
CA SER A 335 8.14 -21.95 -11.00
C SER A 335 8.72 -20.56 -11.26
N ALA A 336 7.88 -19.56 -11.52
CA ALA A 336 8.33 -18.20 -11.74
C ALA A 336 8.98 -17.58 -10.49
N MET A 337 8.35 -17.76 -9.32
CA MET A 337 8.92 -17.29 -8.04
C MET A 337 10.23 -18.01 -7.71
N ALA A 338 10.36 -19.30 -8.06
CA ALA A 338 11.59 -20.06 -7.86
C ALA A 338 12.72 -19.67 -8.84
N ALA A 339 12.39 -19.12 -10.00
CA ALA A 339 13.36 -18.69 -11.01
C ALA A 339 14.01 -17.34 -10.69
N VAL A 340 13.49 -16.57 -9.73
CA VAL A 340 14.09 -15.30 -9.30
C VAL A 340 15.45 -15.57 -8.68
N PRO A 341 16.56 -14.94 -9.18
CA PRO A 341 17.88 -15.12 -8.62
C PRO A 341 17.94 -14.61 -7.17
N ALA A 342 18.38 -15.44 -6.24
CA ALA A 342 18.48 -15.05 -4.83
C ALA A 342 19.59 -14.04 -4.57
N ASP A 343 20.68 -14.13 -5.36
CA ASP A 343 21.92 -13.34 -5.15
C ASP A 343 21.94 -12.04 -5.95
N ASP A 344 21.19 -11.95 -7.06
CA ASP A 344 21.14 -10.78 -7.94
C ASP A 344 19.81 -9.99 -7.78
N ALA A 345 18.99 -10.34 -6.81
CA ALA A 345 17.67 -9.72 -6.62
C ALA A 345 17.83 -8.25 -6.24
N PRO A 346 17.25 -7.32 -7.01
CA PRO A 346 17.40 -5.88 -6.81
C PRO A 346 16.74 -5.35 -5.53
N ALA A 347 15.97 -6.20 -4.82
CA ALA A 347 15.29 -5.81 -3.61
C ALA A 347 15.23 -6.94 -2.57
N PRO A 348 15.23 -6.62 -1.26
CA PRO A 348 15.26 -7.61 -0.17
C PRO A 348 14.12 -8.64 -0.21
N TRP A 349 12.92 -8.25 -0.67
CA TRP A 349 11.74 -9.14 -0.73
C TRP A 349 11.90 -10.34 -1.66
N TRP A 350 12.72 -10.27 -2.72
CA TRP A 350 12.96 -11.38 -3.62
C TRP A 350 13.62 -12.58 -2.94
N ARG A 351 14.40 -12.33 -1.89
CA ARG A 351 15.09 -13.40 -1.14
C ARG A 351 14.14 -14.39 -0.52
N GLN A 352 12.89 -13.97 -0.26
CA GLN A 352 11.86 -14.79 0.35
C GLN A 352 10.94 -15.48 -0.66
N ALA A 353 10.96 -15.08 -1.94
CA ALA A 353 10.00 -15.54 -2.95
C ALA A 353 9.91 -17.06 -3.06
N ARG A 354 11.06 -17.73 -3.21
CA ARG A 354 11.13 -19.19 -3.37
C ARG A 354 10.64 -19.92 -2.12
N ALA A 355 11.05 -19.47 -0.95
CA ALA A 355 10.65 -20.09 0.31
C ALA A 355 9.16 -19.90 0.60
N THR A 356 8.64 -18.69 0.34
CA THR A 356 7.21 -18.39 0.46
C THR A 356 6.37 -19.24 -0.49
N ALA A 357 6.76 -19.31 -1.78
CA ALA A 357 6.08 -20.15 -2.76
C ALA A 357 6.05 -21.62 -2.34
N SER A 358 7.19 -22.17 -1.90
CA SER A 358 7.29 -23.56 -1.43
C SER A 358 6.37 -23.82 -0.24
N ALA A 359 6.34 -22.91 0.74
CA ALA A 359 5.49 -23.04 1.92
C ALA A 359 4.00 -22.99 1.57
N MET A 360 3.58 -22.06 0.69
CA MET A 360 2.18 -21.96 0.28
C MET A 360 1.73 -23.15 -0.56
N CYS A 361 2.57 -23.66 -1.46
CA CYS A 361 2.29 -24.91 -2.19
C CYS A 361 2.15 -26.10 -1.23
N ALA A 362 3.04 -26.22 -0.24
CA ALA A 362 2.95 -27.27 0.78
C ALA A 362 1.61 -27.21 1.54
N PHE A 363 1.11 -26.01 1.87
CA PHE A 363 -0.21 -25.84 2.48
C PHE A 363 -1.32 -26.34 1.55
N GLY A 364 -1.31 -25.90 0.28
CA GLY A 364 -2.31 -26.31 -0.72
C GLY A 364 -2.32 -27.82 -1.01
N GLU A 365 -1.18 -28.48 -0.85
CA GLU A 365 -1.02 -29.94 -1.00
C GLU A 365 -1.35 -30.73 0.28
N GLY A 366 -1.74 -30.07 1.36
CA GLY A 366 -2.03 -30.71 2.65
C GLY A 366 -0.78 -31.11 3.45
N ARG A 367 0.44 -30.73 3.02
CA ARG A 367 1.70 -30.96 3.73
C ARG A 367 1.91 -29.87 4.78
N TYR A 368 0.99 -29.83 5.74
CA TYR A 368 0.90 -28.73 6.71
C TYR A 368 2.15 -28.60 7.61
N GLY A 369 2.75 -29.73 8.01
CA GLY A 369 3.98 -29.72 8.80
C GLY A 369 5.15 -29.05 8.03
N ASP A 370 5.30 -29.37 6.75
CA ASP A 370 6.31 -28.75 5.89
C ASP A 370 6.06 -27.25 5.75
N CYS A 371 4.81 -26.86 5.53
CA CYS A 371 4.42 -25.46 5.45
C CYS A 371 4.80 -24.68 6.71
N ALA A 372 4.40 -25.16 7.89
CA ALA A 372 4.68 -24.50 9.16
C ALA A 372 6.19 -24.34 9.40
N GLN A 373 6.97 -25.40 9.14
CA GLN A 373 8.43 -25.35 9.29
C GLN A 373 9.12 -24.39 8.32
N GLN A 374 8.61 -24.28 7.08
CA GLN A 374 9.17 -23.36 6.07
C GLN A 374 8.80 -21.91 6.34
N LEU A 375 7.59 -21.65 6.88
CA LEU A 375 7.17 -20.28 7.21
C LEU A 375 7.87 -19.73 8.47
N LEU A 376 8.17 -20.55 9.45
CA LEU A 376 8.75 -20.11 10.73
C LEU A 376 9.97 -19.19 10.57
N PRO A 377 11.01 -19.51 9.78
CA PRO A 377 12.14 -18.60 9.58
C PRO A 377 11.74 -17.33 8.82
N LEU A 378 10.72 -17.37 7.97
CA LEU A 378 10.26 -16.20 7.22
C LEU A 378 9.56 -15.18 8.12
N LEU A 379 8.87 -15.62 9.19
CA LEU A 379 8.23 -14.75 10.16
C LEU A 379 9.23 -13.87 10.92
N HIS A 380 10.48 -14.32 11.09
CA HIS A 380 11.54 -13.51 11.69
C HIS A 380 12.04 -12.37 10.77
N HIS A 381 11.70 -12.44 9.49
CA HIS A 381 12.07 -11.46 8.47
C HIS A 381 10.85 -10.91 7.73
N GLU A 382 9.68 -10.90 8.38
CA GLU A 382 8.39 -10.54 7.77
C GLU A 382 8.38 -9.13 7.14
N LEU A 383 9.18 -8.20 7.67
CA LEU A 383 9.31 -6.87 7.08
C LEU A 383 9.81 -6.93 5.62
N GLY A 384 10.71 -7.86 5.31
CA GLY A 384 11.20 -8.07 3.95
C GLY A 384 10.15 -8.66 2.98
N TYR A 385 8.98 -9.09 3.48
CA TYR A 385 7.85 -9.47 2.64
C TYR A 385 7.14 -8.26 2.03
N GLY A 386 7.17 -7.12 2.74
CA GLY A 386 6.52 -5.88 2.32
C GLY A 386 5.07 -5.76 2.81
N GLY A 387 4.45 -4.62 2.51
CA GLY A 387 3.09 -4.31 2.94
C GLY A 387 2.98 -3.88 4.41
N SER A 388 1.75 -3.66 4.86
CA SER A 388 1.43 -3.25 6.24
C SER A 388 1.45 -4.43 7.23
N GLN A 389 1.44 -4.14 8.53
CA GLN A 389 1.29 -5.16 9.58
C GLN A 389 0.05 -6.05 9.36
N ALA A 390 -1.08 -5.44 9.04
CA ALA A 390 -2.33 -6.14 8.75
C ALA A 390 -2.17 -7.12 7.58
N GLN A 391 -1.45 -6.73 6.54
CA GLN A 391 -1.19 -7.56 5.38
C GLN A 391 -0.18 -8.68 5.69
N ARG A 392 0.94 -8.38 6.35
CA ARG A 392 1.98 -9.35 6.73
C ARG A 392 1.46 -10.44 7.67
N SER A 393 0.46 -10.15 8.50
CA SER A 393 -0.14 -11.13 9.41
C SER A 393 -0.66 -12.40 8.72
N LEU A 394 -0.89 -12.35 7.40
CA LEU A 394 -1.31 -13.50 6.59
C LEU A 394 -0.30 -14.65 6.65
N LEU A 395 1.00 -14.39 6.64
CA LEU A 395 2.04 -15.42 6.76
C LEU A 395 1.97 -16.11 8.14
N HIS A 396 1.84 -15.30 9.20
CA HIS A 396 1.73 -15.80 10.57
C HIS A 396 0.46 -16.65 10.76
N LEU A 397 -0.69 -16.17 10.28
CA LEU A 397 -1.95 -16.92 10.34
C LEU A 397 -1.88 -18.23 9.57
N THR A 398 -1.21 -18.25 8.42
CA THR A 398 -1.01 -19.48 7.63
C THR A 398 -0.10 -20.47 8.37
N ALA A 399 1.01 -20.02 8.97
CA ALA A 399 1.90 -20.86 9.75
C ALA A 399 1.20 -21.47 10.98
N MET A 400 0.42 -20.65 11.69
CA MET A 400 -0.34 -21.09 12.87
C MET A 400 -1.39 -22.14 12.50
N GLU A 401 -2.15 -21.91 11.43
CA GLU A 401 -3.16 -22.88 10.96
C GLU A 401 -2.51 -24.16 10.40
N ALA A 402 -1.38 -24.04 9.71
CA ALA A 402 -0.59 -25.19 9.25
C ALA A 402 -0.10 -26.04 10.44
N ALA A 403 0.46 -25.42 11.49
CA ALA A 403 0.86 -26.14 12.71
C ALA A 403 -0.33 -26.86 13.36
N ARG A 404 -1.49 -26.21 13.45
CA ARG A 404 -2.73 -26.79 13.98
C ARG A 404 -3.19 -28.01 13.16
N ARG A 405 -3.23 -27.91 11.82
CA ARG A 405 -3.63 -29.02 10.93
C ARG A 405 -2.61 -30.15 10.92
N ALA A 406 -1.33 -29.85 11.14
CA ALA A 406 -0.28 -30.87 11.30
C ALA A 406 -0.32 -31.60 12.64
N GLY A 407 -1.09 -31.11 13.62
CA GLY A 407 -1.10 -31.63 14.99
C GLY A 407 0.12 -31.22 15.81
N ASP A 408 0.90 -30.24 15.37
CA ASP A 408 2.03 -29.70 16.12
C ASP A 408 1.51 -28.67 17.15
N CYS A 409 1.03 -29.20 18.30
CA CYS A 409 0.48 -28.37 19.36
C CYS A 409 1.50 -27.40 19.95
N ALA A 410 2.79 -27.78 20.00
CA ALA A 410 3.83 -26.92 20.58
C ALA A 410 4.07 -25.68 19.71
N MET A 411 4.23 -25.86 18.40
CA MET A 411 4.39 -24.76 17.44
C MET A 411 3.13 -23.90 17.37
N TYR A 412 1.95 -24.50 17.34
CA TYR A 412 0.68 -23.77 17.34
C TYR A 412 0.55 -22.84 18.55
N GLU A 413 0.81 -23.34 19.77
CA GLU A 413 0.71 -22.54 21.00
C GLU A 413 1.79 -21.43 21.04
N ALA A 414 3.01 -21.70 20.56
CA ALA A 414 4.04 -20.69 20.44
C ALA A 414 3.60 -19.54 19.52
N LEU A 415 3.18 -19.86 18.30
CA LEU A 415 2.71 -18.88 17.31
C LEU A 415 1.46 -18.13 17.79
N ARG A 416 0.53 -18.82 18.48
CA ARG A 416 -0.65 -18.20 19.07
C ARG A 416 -0.28 -17.19 20.16
N SER A 417 0.71 -17.53 21.00
CA SER A 417 1.22 -16.63 22.04
C SER A 417 1.90 -15.39 21.46
N GLU A 418 2.70 -15.56 20.41
CA GLU A 418 3.32 -14.44 19.67
C GLU A 418 2.27 -13.53 19.04
N SER A 419 1.22 -14.10 18.44
CA SER A 419 0.11 -13.32 17.88
C SER A 419 -0.60 -12.49 18.95
N ALA A 420 -0.86 -13.09 20.12
CA ALA A 420 -1.49 -12.39 21.24
C ALA A 420 -0.61 -11.27 21.82
N ALA A 421 0.71 -11.46 21.84
CA ALA A 421 1.65 -10.45 22.33
C ALA A 421 1.80 -9.23 21.38
N ARG A 422 1.46 -9.39 20.10
CA ARG A 422 1.46 -8.28 19.11
C ARG A 422 0.25 -7.37 19.25
N LEU A 423 -0.84 -7.85 19.84
CA LEU A 423 -2.02 -7.04 20.14
C LEU A 423 -1.81 -6.35 21.50
N PRO A 424 -1.96 -5.02 21.59
CA PRO A 424 -1.89 -4.34 22.88
C PRO A 424 -2.94 -4.90 23.84
N ALA A 425 -2.60 -4.97 25.14
CA ALA A 425 -3.54 -5.35 26.16
C ALA A 425 -4.75 -4.40 26.12
N GLN A 426 -5.95 -4.93 26.09
CA GLN A 426 -7.17 -4.14 26.20
C GLN A 426 -7.12 -3.35 27.52
N GLY A 427 -6.93 -2.03 27.46
CA GLY A 427 -6.96 -1.24 28.69
C GLY A 427 -6.56 0.23 28.60
N ASP A 428 -5.70 0.63 27.68
CA ASP A 428 -5.07 1.96 27.73
C ASP A 428 -5.35 2.89 26.52
N ALA A 429 -6.28 2.54 25.65
CA ALA A 429 -6.64 3.43 24.55
C ALA A 429 -7.64 4.51 25.01
N PRO A 430 -7.37 5.80 24.76
CA PRO A 430 -8.41 6.82 24.93
C PRO A 430 -9.59 6.50 24.01
N PRO A 431 -10.84 6.82 24.42
CA PRO A 431 -12.01 6.54 23.60
C PRO A 431 -11.88 7.27 22.27
N ALA A 432 -12.02 6.51 21.17
CA ALA A 432 -11.98 7.07 19.82
C ALA A 432 -13.04 8.18 19.68
N ARG A 433 -12.63 9.30 19.07
CA ARG A 433 -13.53 10.40 18.74
C ARG A 433 -14.65 9.88 17.84
N ARG A 434 -15.89 10.33 18.09
CA ARG A 434 -17.00 10.07 17.16
C ARG A 434 -16.67 10.71 15.81
N PRO A 435 -17.02 10.07 14.67
CA PRO A 435 -16.89 10.71 13.37
C PRO A 435 -17.58 12.09 13.41
N PRO A 436 -17.09 13.09 12.66
CA PRO A 436 -17.70 14.41 12.65
C PRO A 436 -19.18 14.27 12.34
N GLN A 437 -20.02 14.68 13.28
CA GLN A 437 -21.45 14.74 13.05
C GLN A 437 -21.68 15.65 11.85
N GLN A 438 -22.43 15.14 10.86
CA GLN A 438 -22.92 15.96 9.76
C GLN A 438 -23.49 17.24 10.36
N ALA A 439 -22.82 18.36 10.15
CA ALA A 439 -23.45 19.65 10.32
C ALA A 439 -24.64 19.63 9.37
N ALA A 440 -25.84 19.52 9.97
CA ALA A 440 -27.09 19.58 9.23
C ALA A 440 -27.03 20.87 8.42
N LEU A 441 -26.87 20.76 7.09
CA LEU A 441 -27.19 21.83 6.16
C LEU A 441 -28.67 22.15 6.41
N ARG A 442 -28.92 23.09 7.32
CA ARG A 442 -30.23 23.76 7.40
C ARG A 442 -30.36 24.54 6.12
N ALA A 443 -31.34 24.11 5.34
CA ALA A 443 -31.84 24.84 4.20
C ALA A 443 -32.12 26.31 4.59
N ALA A 444 -31.60 27.24 3.83
CA ALA A 444 -32.19 28.54 3.59
C ALA A 444 -32.29 28.73 2.09
#